data_4a94d6e9b684b92631bbef056fc458b6
#
_entry.id   4a94d6e9b684b92631bbef056fc458b6
#
_cell.length_a   1.000
_cell.length_b   1.000
_cell.length_c   1.000
_cell.angle_alpha   90.00
_cell.angle_beta   90.00
_cell.angle_gamma   90.00
#
_symmetry.space_group_name_H-M   'P 1'
#
loop_
_entity.id
_entity.type
_entity.pdbx_description
1 polymer ?
#
loop_
_entity_poly.entity_id
_entity_poly.type
_entity_poly.pdbx_seq_one_letter_code
_entity_poly.pdbx_strand_id
1 'polypeptide(L)'
;DLDDDNDGILDDQEVFSINDLSPQLWLDATDYNGNGTVYQDGTVLSTNWIDKSGNGNHYSLVSGPTYQTSEINGKDVVEILSAGFNGPARAATSTSEWTVVMVTKLLPSDTNGRLFDGHNSNYLLGYHGGRKRAVYFNNQPNAISSVNGTTAGLTDFEMNVYVRSASGVMNLYSNGNTLNSYSSTTSTNGIIWDINQGQYKNSESSDSQIGDFIIIPTALTEEDRQKLEGYLAHKWGLENNLPIGHPYKTNFSTDFDNDGIPNRLDLDSDGDGCSDAIEGAAAFT
;
A
#
# COMPACT_ATOMS: atom_id res chain seq x y z
N ASP A 1 -18.85 -10.89 20.14
CA ASP A 1 -18.52 -12.31 20.25
C ASP A 1 -17.00 -12.39 20.31
N LEU A 2 -16.39 -13.50 20.63
CA LEU A 2 -14.93 -13.66 20.66
C LEU A 2 -14.41 -14.42 19.43
N ASP A 3 -15.30 -14.82 18.55
CA ASP A 3 -15.09 -15.59 17.32
C ASP A 3 -16.31 -15.30 16.43
N ASP A 4 -16.27 -14.14 15.72
CA ASP A 4 -17.43 -13.56 15.03
C ASP A 4 -17.90 -14.39 13.82
N ASP A 5 -17.00 -15.16 13.19
CA ASP A 5 -17.34 -16.02 12.05
C ASP A 5 -17.44 -17.52 12.41
N ASN A 6 -17.19 -17.86 13.68
CA ASN A 6 -17.28 -19.21 14.24
C ASN A 6 -16.40 -20.26 13.54
N ASP A 7 -15.22 -19.88 13.09
CA ASP A 7 -14.26 -20.80 12.47
C ASP A 7 -13.35 -21.51 13.50
N GLY A 8 -13.44 -21.09 14.78
CA GLY A 8 -12.70 -21.65 15.92
C GLY A 8 -11.42 -20.90 16.24
N ILE A 9 -11.11 -19.82 15.51
CA ILE A 9 -10.03 -18.88 15.82
C ILE A 9 -10.65 -17.67 16.52
N LEU A 10 -10.08 -17.21 17.61
CA LEU A 10 -10.58 -16.03 18.29
C LEU A 10 -10.26 -14.79 17.45
N ASP A 11 -11.15 -13.79 17.43
CA ASP A 11 -10.98 -12.53 16.68
C ASP A 11 -9.62 -11.83 16.94
N ASP A 12 -9.07 -11.99 18.15
CA ASP A 12 -7.76 -11.44 18.53
C ASP A 12 -6.56 -12.24 17.98
N GLN A 13 -6.83 -13.43 17.47
CA GLN A 13 -5.86 -14.33 16.82
C GLN A 13 -6.04 -14.37 15.30
N GLU A 14 -7.12 -13.79 14.79
CA GLU A 14 -7.33 -13.68 13.35
C GLU A 14 -6.29 -12.81 12.66
N VAL A 15 -5.88 -13.32 11.53
CA VAL A 15 -4.87 -12.63 10.73
C VAL A 15 -5.50 -11.47 9.96
N PHE A 16 -5.07 -10.27 10.27
CA PHE A 16 -5.43 -9.08 9.53
C PHE A 16 -5.24 -9.28 8.01
N SER A 17 -6.30 -9.04 7.27
CA SER A 17 -6.29 -8.95 5.82
C SER A 17 -6.51 -7.49 5.40
N ILE A 18 -5.88 -7.05 4.31
CA ILE A 18 -6.19 -5.74 3.72
C ILE A 18 -7.68 -5.63 3.36
N ASN A 19 -8.34 -6.75 3.04
CA ASN A 19 -9.76 -6.79 2.71
C ASN A 19 -10.67 -6.46 3.90
N ASP A 20 -10.21 -6.62 5.15
CA ASP A 20 -10.96 -6.24 6.35
C ASP A 20 -11.20 -4.73 6.42
N LEU A 21 -10.34 -3.95 5.78
CA LEU A 21 -10.49 -2.50 5.62
C LEU A 21 -11.39 -2.10 4.45
N SER A 22 -12.01 -3.06 3.76
CA SER A 22 -12.87 -2.82 2.59
C SER A 22 -12.23 -1.89 1.55
N PRO A 23 -11.03 -2.19 1.05
CA PRO A 23 -10.34 -1.35 0.10
C PRO A 23 -11.16 -1.18 -1.17
N GLN A 24 -11.14 0.03 -1.73
CA GLN A 24 -11.71 0.30 -3.05
C GLN A 24 -10.79 -0.22 -4.16
N LEU A 25 -9.50 -0.24 -3.89
CA LEU A 25 -8.45 -0.72 -4.79
C LEU A 25 -7.32 -1.34 -3.96
N TRP A 26 -6.80 -2.45 -4.44
CA TRP A 26 -5.55 -3.03 -3.95
C TRP A 26 -4.74 -3.61 -5.11
N LEU A 27 -3.65 -2.94 -5.46
CA LEU A 27 -2.64 -3.43 -6.38
C LEU A 27 -1.48 -4.01 -5.58
N ASP A 28 -1.15 -5.26 -5.85
CA ASP A 28 -0.09 -6.03 -5.20
C ASP A 28 0.88 -6.54 -6.26
N ALA A 29 2.13 -6.11 -6.21
CA ALA A 29 3.12 -6.53 -7.21
C ALA A 29 3.48 -8.03 -7.11
N THR A 30 3.38 -8.61 -5.91
CA THR A 30 3.68 -10.04 -5.71
C THR A 30 2.64 -10.97 -6.36
N ASP A 31 1.48 -10.40 -6.75
CA ASP A 31 0.43 -11.12 -7.48
C ASP A 31 -0.19 -10.19 -8.53
N TYR A 32 0.64 -9.71 -9.46
CA TYR A 32 0.31 -8.71 -10.47
C TYR A 32 -0.96 -9.03 -11.27
N ASN A 33 -1.16 -10.29 -11.61
CA ASN A 33 -2.28 -10.74 -12.42
C ASN A 33 -3.42 -11.39 -11.62
N GLY A 34 -3.37 -11.37 -10.29
CA GLY A 34 -4.43 -11.84 -9.40
C GLY A 34 -4.71 -13.34 -9.47
N ASN A 35 -3.78 -14.14 -9.97
CA ASN A 35 -3.94 -15.59 -10.12
C ASN A 35 -2.71 -16.40 -9.70
N GLY A 36 -1.77 -15.76 -9.01
CA GLY A 36 -0.55 -16.39 -8.49
C GLY A 36 0.51 -16.73 -9.55
N THR A 37 0.39 -16.22 -10.79
CA THR A 37 1.45 -16.45 -11.79
C THR A 37 2.71 -15.71 -11.39
N VAL A 38 3.80 -16.44 -11.29
CA VAL A 38 5.14 -15.89 -11.09
C VAL A 38 5.76 -15.53 -12.44
N TYR A 39 6.18 -14.28 -12.61
CA TYR A 39 6.92 -13.84 -13.77
C TYR A 39 8.42 -14.00 -13.56
N GLN A 40 9.17 -14.10 -14.67
CA GLN A 40 10.63 -14.06 -14.61
C GLN A 40 11.12 -12.61 -14.48
N ASP A 41 12.29 -12.45 -13.89
CA ASP A 41 12.95 -11.17 -13.77
C ASP A 41 13.11 -10.47 -15.13
N GLY A 42 12.85 -9.15 -15.15
CA GLY A 42 12.90 -8.35 -16.37
C GLY A 42 11.76 -8.60 -17.37
N THR A 43 10.74 -9.42 -17.04
CA THR A 43 9.60 -9.64 -17.93
C THR A 43 8.86 -8.34 -18.18
N VAL A 44 8.72 -7.96 -19.47
CA VAL A 44 7.89 -6.83 -19.86
C VAL A 44 6.41 -7.22 -19.70
N LEU A 45 5.70 -6.51 -18.83
CA LEU A 45 4.30 -6.75 -18.57
C LEU A 45 3.43 -6.25 -19.73
N SER A 46 2.47 -7.05 -20.14
CA SER A 46 1.62 -6.79 -21.31
C SER A 46 0.12 -6.84 -21.01
N THR A 47 -0.24 -6.98 -19.74
CA THR A 47 -1.64 -7.05 -19.27
C THR A 47 -1.91 -5.94 -18.27
N ASN A 48 -3.18 -5.74 -17.93
CA ASN A 48 -3.58 -4.84 -16.85
C ASN A 48 -3.07 -5.35 -15.49
N TRP A 49 -2.83 -4.42 -14.56
CA TRP A 49 -2.57 -4.77 -13.17
C TRP A 49 -3.89 -5.06 -12.46
N ILE A 50 -4.01 -6.27 -11.94
CA ILE A 50 -5.27 -6.76 -11.38
C ILE A 50 -5.48 -6.23 -9.95
N ASP A 51 -6.65 -5.67 -9.74
CA ASP A 51 -7.15 -5.24 -8.44
C ASP A 51 -7.54 -6.45 -7.59
N LYS A 52 -6.93 -6.57 -6.41
CA LYS A 52 -7.18 -7.65 -5.43
C LYS A 52 -8.27 -7.32 -4.42
N SER A 53 -8.85 -6.11 -4.46
CA SER A 53 -9.94 -5.73 -3.54
C SER A 53 -11.27 -6.43 -3.84
N GLY A 54 -11.37 -7.14 -4.96
CA GLY A 54 -12.62 -7.76 -5.43
C GLY A 54 -13.56 -6.81 -6.18
N ASN A 55 -13.25 -5.50 -6.24
CA ASN A 55 -14.12 -4.52 -6.91
C ASN A 55 -13.93 -4.45 -8.42
N GLY A 56 -12.92 -5.13 -8.98
CA GLY A 56 -12.60 -5.14 -10.39
C GLY A 56 -12.09 -3.80 -10.92
N ASN A 57 -11.42 -3.03 -10.09
CA ASN A 57 -10.81 -1.74 -10.40
C ASN A 57 -9.40 -1.91 -10.98
N HIS A 58 -9.26 -2.79 -11.98
CA HIS A 58 -7.97 -3.08 -12.61
C HIS A 58 -7.37 -1.83 -13.24
N TYR A 59 -6.06 -1.67 -13.11
CA TYR A 59 -5.33 -0.57 -13.73
C TYR A 59 -4.94 -0.92 -15.16
N SER A 60 -5.33 -0.04 -16.10
CA SER A 60 -5.10 -0.25 -17.52
C SER A 60 -3.66 0.06 -17.89
N LEU A 61 -2.99 -0.94 -18.46
CA LEU A 61 -1.64 -0.80 -18.97
C LEU A 61 -1.59 0.22 -20.12
N VAL A 62 -0.64 1.16 -20.06
CA VAL A 62 -0.39 2.13 -21.13
C VAL A 62 0.89 1.81 -21.90
N SER A 63 1.99 1.54 -21.19
CA SER A 63 3.25 1.13 -21.79
C SER A 63 4.04 0.25 -20.83
N GLY A 64 4.83 -0.66 -21.37
CA GLY A 64 5.35 -1.82 -20.69
C GLY A 64 6.26 -1.59 -19.50
N PRO A 65 5.72 -1.57 -18.28
CA PRO A 65 6.51 -1.75 -17.07
C PRO A 65 7.14 -3.15 -17.08
N THR A 66 8.15 -3.34 -16.23
CA THR A 66 8.81 -4.63 -16.08
C THR A 66 8.55 -5.23 -14.72
N TYR A 67 8.54 -6.55 -14.66
CA TYR A 67 8.51 -7.28 -13.41
C TYR A 67 9.93 -7.52 -12.93
N GLN A 68 10.24 -7.14 -11.69
CA GLN A 68 11.54 -7.33 -11.09
C GLN A 68 11.41 -8.24 -9.88
N THR A 69 12.24 -9.27 -9.81
CA THR A 69 12.16 -10.29 -8.76
C THR A 69 13.13 -10.03 -7.63
N SER A 70 12.71 -10.38 -6.41
CA SER A 70 13.55 -10.34 -5.21
C SER A 70 14.15 -8.97 -4.88
N GLU A 71 13.45 -7.88 -5.21
CA GLU A 71 13.95 -6.51 -5.03
C GLU A 71 13.91 -6.04 -3.57
N ILE A 72 12.94 -6.48 -2.79
CA ILE A 72 12.80 -6.13 -1.39
C ILE A 72 12.27 -7.32 -0.59
N ASN A 73 12.96 -7.72 0.48
CA ASN A 73 12.60 -8.85 1.33
C ASN A 73 12.26 -10.12 0.52
N GLY A 74 13.06 -10.40 -0.51
CA GLY A 74 12.83 -11.54 -1.41
C GLY A 74 11.54 -11.48 -2.22
N LYS A 75 10.82 -10.36 -2.22
CA LYS A 75 9.57 -10.16 -2.94
C LYS A 75 9.74 -9.34 -4.20
N ASP A 76 8.81 -9.56 -5.11
CA ASP A 76 8.82 -9.01 -6.46
C ASP A 76 8.09 -7.66 -6.51
N VAL A 77 8.48 -6.82 -7.45
CA VAL A 77 7.92 -5.47 -7.63
C VAL A 77 7.60 -5.19 -9.11
N VAL A 78 6.78 -4.19 -9.34
CA VAL A 78 6.56 -3.62 -10.67
C VAL A 78 7.47 -2.41 -10.85
N GLU A 79 8.35 -2.47 -11.86
CA GLU A 79 9.25 -1.39 -12.22
C GLU A 79 8.67 -0.55 -13.36
N ILE A 80 8.68 0.75 -13.16
CA ILE A 80 8.17 1.76 -14.08
C ILE A 80 9.36 2.55 -14.64
N LEU A 81 9.65 2.38 -15.92
CA LEU A 81 10.66 3.17 -16.65
C LEU A 81 9.95 3.89 -17.79
N SER A 82 9.64 5.17 -17.62
CA SER A 82 8.88 5.95 -18.60
C SER A 82 7.57 5.27 -19.05
N ALA A 83 7.03 4.43 -18.18
CA ALA A 83 5.86 3.58 -18.39
C ALA A 83 4.76 3.97 -17.39
N GLY A 84 3.63 3.28 -17.40
CA GLY A 84 2.64 3.48 -16.37
C GLY A 84 1.26 2.92 -16.68
N PHE A 85 0.32 3.26 -15.81
CA PHE A 85 -1.04 2.75 -15.82
C PHE A 85 -2.06 3.87 -15.65
N ASN A 86 -3.17 3.76 -16.36
CA ASN A 86 -4.36 4.57 -16.08
C ASN A 86 -5.22 3.88 -15.03
N GLY A 87 -5.60 4.64 -14.01
CA GLY A 87 -6.56 4.20 -13.02
C GLY A 87 -7.98 4.18 -13.59
N PRO A 88 -8.84 3.25 -13.17
CA PRO A 88 -10.23 3.20 -13.61
C PRO A 88 -11.07 4.26 -12.90
N ALA A 89 -12.07 4.80 -13.60
CA ALA A 89 -12.98 5.82 -13.04
C ALA A 89 -13.71 5.33 -11.77
N ARG A 90 -13.92 4.02 -11.65
CA ARG A 90 -14.58 3.42 -10.47
C ARG A 90 -13.69 3.39 -9.22
N ALA A 91 -12.35 3.48 -9.38
CA ALA A 91 -11.43 3.62 -8.27
C ALA A 91 -11.19 5.09 -7.87
N ALA A 92 -11.93 6.03 -8.47
CA ALA A 92 -11.88 7.41 -8.05
C ALA A 92 -12.33 7.54 -6.58
N THR A 93 -11.65 8.41 -5.84
CA THR A 93 -12.10 8.75 -4.48
C THR A 93 -13.51 9.33 -4.54
N SER A 94 -14.48 8.58 -4.04
CA SER A 94 -15.91 8.93 -4.14
C SER A 94 -16.40 9.80 -2.98
N THR A 95 -15.60 9.90 -1.92
CA THR A 95 -15.91 10.66 -0.71
C THR A 95 -14.85 11.74 -0.47
N SER A 96 -15.13 12.67 0.45
CA SER A 96 -14.15 13.66 0.88
C SER A 96 -13.11 13.07 1.83
N GLU A 97 -13.33 11.88 2.35
CA GLU A 97 -12.43 11.13 3.20
C GLU A 97 -11.91 9.88 2.49
N TRP A 98 -10.68 9.52 2.77
CA TRP A 98 -10.02 8.36 2.19
C TRP A 98 -8.67 8.10 2.87
N THR A 99 -8.17 6.91 2.66
CA THR A 99 -6.77 6.56 2.95
C THR A 99 -6.12 6.02 1.69
N VAL A 100 -4.93 6.52 1.37
CA VAL A 100 -4.08 6.00 0.29
C VAL A 100 -2.78 5.51 0.88
N VAL A 101 -2.39 4.30 0.51
CA VAL A 101 -1.14 3.67 0.96
C VAL A 101 -0.32 3.25 -0.23
N MET A 102 0.98 3.45 -0.13
CA MET A 102 1.93 3.05 -1.17
C MET A 102 3.23 2.53 -0.55
N VAL A 103 3.75 1.44 -1.10
CA VAL A 103 5.10 0.93 -0.83
C VAL A 103 5.92 1.10 -2.10
N THR A 104 6.83 2.06 -2.11
CA THR A 104 7.50 2.52 -3.33
C THR A 104 8.90 3.04 -3.08
N LYS A 105 9.72 3.06 -4.15
CA LYS A 105 10.94 3.86 -4.23
C LYS A 105 11.05 4.51 -5.62
N LEU A 106 11.84 5.58 -5.75
CA LEU A 106 12.27 6.07 -7.06
C LEU A 106 13.55 5.35 -7.51
N LEU A 107 13.76 5.36 -8.82
CA LEU A 107 15.01 4.88 -9.43
C LEU A 107 15.91 6.07 -9.77
N PRO A 108 17.25 5.89 -9.72
CA PRO A 108 18.19 6.98 -9.99
C PRO A 108 18.11 7.55 -11.41
N SER A 109 17.52 6.79 -12.34
CA SER A 109 17.38 7.16 -13.75
C SER A 109 16.52 8.40 -13.97
N ASP A 110 15.40 8.53 -13.23
CA ASP A 110 14.58 9.75 -13.19
C ASP A 110 13.84 9.89 -11.86
N THR A 111 14.20 10.92 -11.10
CA THR A 111 13.62 11.21 -9.77
C THR A 111 12.85 12.55 -9.74
N ASN A 112 12.71 13.25 -10.87
CA ASN A 112 12.25 14.65 -10.84
C ASN A 112 10.73 14.82 -10.94
N GLY A 113 10.02 13.82 -11.39
CA GLY A 113 8.59 13.90 -11.65
C GLY A 113 7.71 13.37 -10.52
N ARG A 114 6.54 12.93 -10.93
CA ARG A 114 5.49 12.32 -10.11
C ARG A 114 5.50 10.82 -10.30
N LEU A 115 4.86 10.11 -9.39
CA LEU A 115 4.54 8.70 -9.56
C LEU A 115 3.03 8.49 -9.55
N PHE A 116 2.33 8.98 -8.53
CA PHE A 116 0.87 8.96 -8.45
C PHE A 116 0.33 10.36 -8.68
N ASP A 117 -0.45 10.53 -9.73
CA ASP A 117 -1.02 11.81 -10.10
C ASP A 117 -2.46 11.69 -10.62
N GLY A 118 -3.17 12.81 -10.60
CA GLY A 118 -4.57 12.85 -11.02
C GLY A 118 -4.70 12.76 -12.55
N HIS A 119 -5.59 11.87 -13.02
CA HIS A 119 -5.87 11.63 -14.44
C HIS A 119 -6.16 12.92 -15.23
N ASN A 120 -7.10 13.74 -14.73
CA ASN A 120 -7.54 14.99 -15.34
C ASN A 120 -7.44 16.20 -14.41
N SER A 121 -6.63 16.10 -13.38
CA SER A 121 -6.55 17.12 -12.34
C SER A 121 -5.13 17.22 -11.81
N ASN A 122 -4.70 18.42 -11.48
CA ASN A 122 -3.36 18.63 -10.93
C ASN A 122 -3.31 18.22 -9.45
N TYR A 123 -3.36 16.92 -9.23
CA TYR A 123 -3.17 16.28 -7.93
C TYR A 123 -1.98 15.37 -7.96
N LEU A 124 -1.25 15.24 -6.87
CA LEU A 124 -0.19 14.25 -6.71
C LEU A 124 -0.07 13.78 -5.26
N LEU A 125 0.39 12.55 -5.11
CA LEU A 125 0.86 11.96 -3.86
C LEU A 125 2.19 11.25 -4.10
N GLY A 126 3.08 11.33 -3.11
CA GLY A 126 4.32 10.56 -3.06
C GLY A 126 5.56 11.35 -3.48
N TYR A 127 5.71 11.69 -4.76
CA TYR A 127 6.96 12.26 -5.27
C TYR A 127 6.73 13.47 -6.16
N HIS A 128 7.65 14.43 -6.08
CA HIS A 128 7.73 15.56 -7.01
C HIS A 128 9.04 16.35 -6.86
N GLY A 129 9.66 16.71 -7.97
CA GLY A 129 10.82 17.61 -8.00
C GLY A 129 12.04 17.06 -7.25
N GLY A 130 12.31 15.77 -7.38
CA GLY A 130 13.42 15.12 -6.69
C GLY A 130 13.19 14.97 -5.17
N ARG A 131 11.95 14.92 -4.74
CA ARG A 131 11.58 14.80 -3.32
C ARG A 131 10.50 13.76 -3.12
N LYS A 132 10.57 13.03 -2.02
CA LYS A 132 9.54 12.11 -1.55
C LYS A 132 8.55 12.77 -0.59
N ARG A 133 7.41 12.13 -0.36
CA ARG A 133 6.36 12.57 0.56
C ARG A 133 5.70 13.89 0.12
N ALA A 134 5.69 14.13 -1.18
CA ALA A 134 5.04 15.28 -1.77
C ALA A 134 3.53 15.12 -1.83
N VAL A 135 2.82 16.22 -1.66
CA VAL A 135 1.36 16.30 -1.78
C VAL A 135 0.99 17.57 -2.51
N TYR A 136 0.09 17.48 -3.49
CA TYR A 136 -0.45 18.65 -4.16
C TYR A 136 -1.91 18.43 -4.57
N PHE A 137 -2.75 19.41 -4.29
CA PHE A 137 -4.16 19.44 -4.68
C PHE A 137 -4.50 20.78 -5.30
N ASN A 138 -4.50 20.82 -6.64
CA ASN A 138 -5.04 21.84 -7.53
C ASN A 138 -5.01 23.30 -7.01
N ASN A 139 -3.88 23.98 -7.16
CA ASN A 139 -3.70 25.43 -6.90
C ASN A 139 -4.00 25.93 -5.48
N GLN A 140 -4.03 25.08 -4.48
CA GLN A 140 -4.07 25.57 -3.10
C GLN A 140 -2.70 26.13 -2.71
N PRO A 141 -2.61 27.36 -2.23
CA PRO A 141 -1.33 28.06 -2.00
C PRO A 141 -0.44 27.41 -0.92
N ASN A 142 -0.93 26.42 -0.21
CA ASN A 142 -0.18 25.66 0.79
C ASN A 142 -0.05 24.17 0.45
N ALA A 143 -0.33 23.81 -0.79
CA ALA A 143 -0.54 22.43 -1.21
C ALA A 143 0.71 21.70 -1.69
N ILE A 144 1.82 22.40 -1.88
CA ILE A 144 3.10 21.70 -1.90
C ILE A 144 3.70 21.94 -0.54
N SER A 145 3.34 21.13 0.33
CA SER A 145 4.32 20.82 1.28
C SER A 145 5.01 19.56 0.81
N SER A 146 6.14 19.72 0.21
CA SER A 146 7.24 18.84 0.47
C SER A 146 7.50 18.95 1.98
N VAL A 147 6.50 18.58 2.77
CA VAL A 147 6.61 18.57 4.21
C VAL A 147 7.64 17.53 4.53
N ASN A 148 8.79 17.98 4.89
CA ASN A 148 10.01 17.18 4.96
C ASN A 148 10.36 16.51 3.62
N GLY A 149 10.02 17.11 2.50
CA GLY A 149 10.49 16.66 1.20
C GLY A 149 11.99 16.55 1.24
N THR A 150 12.47 15.39 1.57
CA THR A 150 13.89 15.09 1.61
C THR A 150 14.32 14.54 0.28
N THR A 151 15.49 14.93 -0.15
CA THR A 151 16.18 14.28 -1.27
C THR A 151 16.96 13.05 -0.81
N ALA A 152 17.09 12.84 0.50
CA ALA A 152 17.76 11.68 1.06
C ALA A 152 16.86 10.43 0.98
N GLY A 153 17.43 9.29 0.60
CA GLY A 153 16.73 8.02 0.54
C GLY A 153 15.58 7.97 -0.48
N LEU A 154 15.66 8.71 -1.59
CA LEU A 154 14.68 8.63 -2.69
C LEU A 154 14.63 7.24 -3.30
N THR A 155 15.76 6.55 -3.31
CA THR A 155 15.93 5.21 -3.88
C THR A 155 15.77 4.10 -2.84
N ASP A 156 15.38 4.42 -1.60
CA ASP A 156 15.07 3.45 -0.58
C ASP A 156 13.55 3.20 -0.58
N PHE A 157 13.14 1.95 -0.42
CA PHE A 157 11.72 1.64 -0.26
C PHE A 157 11.17 2.28 1.01
N GLU A 158 9.98 2.85 0.85
CA GLU A 158 9.27 3.52 1.92
C GLU A 158 7.78 3.21 1.82
N MET A 159 7.16 2.95 2.96
CA MET A 159 5.72 2.87 3.09
C MET A 159 5.17 4.24 3.49
N ASN A 160 4.32 4.82 2.66
CA ASN A 160 3.65 6.09 2.95
C ASN A 160 2.15 5.88 3.07
N VAL A 161 1.56 6.43 4.13
CA VAL A 161 0.12 6.40 4.40
C VAL A 161 -0.42 7.82 4.47
N TYR A 162 -1.40 8.11 3.64
CA TYR A 162 -2.10 9.40 3.56
C TYR A 162 -3.54 9.20 4.04
N VAL A 163 -3.87 9.73 5.20
CA VAL A 163 -5.23 9.64 5.77
C VAL A 163 -5.90 11.00 5.70
N ARG A 164 -6.95 11.13 4.90
CA ARG A 164 -7.73 12.36 4.76
C ARG A 164 -9.11 12.21 5.39
N SER A 165 -9.41 13.07 6.34
CA SER A 165 -10.72 13.14 7.01
C SER A 165 -11.75 13.88 6.16
N ALA A 166 -13.03 13.71 6.47
CA ALA A 166 -14.15 14.41 5.84
C ALA A 166 -14.06 15.95 6.02
N SER A 167 -13.40 16.42 7.08
CA SER A 167 -13.15 17.86 7.31
C SER A 167 -12.04 18.44 6.41
N GLY A 168 -11.35 17.61 5.62
CA GLY A 168 -10.26 18.02 4.76
C GLY A 168 -8.90 18.06 5.44
N VAL A 169 -8.79 17.60 6.68
CA VAL A 169 -7.49 17.39 7.32
C VAL A 169 -6.88 16.10 6.79
N MET A 170 -5.66 16.19 6.31
CA MET A 170 -4.89 15.04 5.84
C MET A 170 -3.64 14.87 6.68
N ASN A 171 -3.46 13.70 7.24
CA ASN A 171 -2.27 13.29 7.96
C ASN A 171 -1.41 12.40 7.07
N LEU A 172 -0.11 12.61 7.13
CA LEU A 172 0.89 11.82 6.43
C LEU A 172 1.74 11.05 7.44
N TYR A 173 1.87 9.77 7.18
CA TYR A 173 2.74 8.86 7.91
C TYR A 173 3.74 8.23 6.95
N SER A 174 4.94 7.99 7.42
CA SER A 174 5.98 7.29 6.67
C SER A 174 6.64 6.26 7.55
N ASN A 175 6.60 5.00 7.12
CA ASN A 175 7.06 3.86 7.92
C ASN A 175 6.55 3.96 9.38
N GLY A 176 5.23 4.20 9.57
CA GLY A 176 4.58 4.34 10.87
C GLY A 176 4.86 5.64 11.62
N ASN A 177 5.80 6.48 11.17
CA ASN A 177 6.10 7.76 11.81
C ASN A 177 5.15 8.84 11.34
N THR A 178 4.51 9.54 12.26
CA THR A 178 3.72 10.74 11.96
C THR A 178 4.65 11.83 11.46
N LEU A 179 4.38 12.35 10.27
CA LEU A 179 5.19 13.42 9.69
C LEU A 179 4.51 14.77 9.82
N ASN A 180 3.34 14.93 9.20
CA ASN A 180 2.64 16.21 9.15
C ASN A 180 1.15 16.08 8.92
N SER A 181 0.47 17.18 9.21
CA SER A 181 -0.95 17.38 8.90
C SER A 181 -1.14 18.55 7.96
N TYR A 182 -2.08 18.40 7.05
CA TYR A 182 -2.56 19.44 6.15
C TYR A 182 -4.03 19.67 6.34
N SER A 183 -4.47 20.89 6.09
CA SER A 183 -5.88 21.21 5.95
C SER A 183 -6.13 21.78 4.56
N SER A 184 -7.05 21.18 3.83
CA SER A 184 -7.48 21.66 2.53
C SER A 184 -8.99 21.53 2.39
N THR A 185 -9.64 22.61 2.02
CA THR A 185 -11.07 22.61 1.67
C THR A 185 -11.33 22.15 0.24
N THR A 186 -10.28 21.89 -0.54
CA THR A 186 -10.42 21.40 -1.92
C THR A 186 -11.09 20.04 -1.90
N SER A 187 -12.16 19.90 -2.68
CA SER A 187 -12.81 18.60 -2.86
C SER A 187 -11.83 17.65 -3.55
N THR A 188 -11.74 16.45 -3.01
CA THR A 188 -10.99 15.34 -3.60
C THR A 188 -11.91 14.27 -4.19
N ASN A 189 -13.21 14.55 -4.25
CA ASN A 189 -14.17 13.64 -4.86
C ASN A 189 -13.88 13.47 -6.35
N GLY A 190 -13.90 12.24 -6.80
CA GLY A 190 -13.72 11.90 -8.20
C GLY A 190 -12.27 11.95 -8.68
N ILE A 191 -11.28 12.03 -7.79
CA ILE A 191 -9.88 11.89 -8.20
C ILE A 191 -9.63 10.46 -8.66
N ILE A 192 -9.27 10.31 -9.92
CA ILE A 192 -8.73 9.07 -10.47
C ILE A 192 -7.23 9.19 -10.36
N TRP A 193 -6.61 8.25 -9.68
CA TRP A 193 -5.15 8.19 -9.53
C TRP A 193 -4.54 7.35 -10.64
N ASP A 194 -3.68 7.95 -11.43
CA ASP A 194 -2.85 7.25 -12.41
C ASP A 194 -1.46 6.96 -11.83
N ILE A 195 -0.82 5.95 -12.35
CA ILE A 195 0.59 5.68 -12.09
C ILE A 195 1.37 6.18 -13.30
N ASN A 196 2.10 7.29 -13.12
CA ASN A 196 2.95 7.90 -14.14
C ASN A 196 2.23 8.27 -15.46
N GLN A 197 0.91 8.37 -15.46
CA GLN A 197 0.07 8.60 -16.63
C GLN A 197 -0.96 9.73 -16.47
N GLY A 198 -0.88 10.49 -15.40
CA GLY A 198 -1.80 11.60 -15.13
C GLY A 198 -1.60 12.82 -16.04
N GLN A 199 -2.19 13.92 -15.64
CA GLN A 199 -2.24 15.16 -16.45
C GLN A 199 -0.87 15.66 -16.92
N TYR A 200 0.19 15.42 -16.12
CA TYR A 200 1.54 15.95 -16.40
C TYR A 200 2.55 14.87 -16.84
N LYS A 201 2.10 13.71 -17.25
CA LYS A 201 2.94 12.56 -17.63
C LYS A 201 4.08 12.85 -18.62
N ASN A 202 3.89 13.83 -19.51
CA ASN A 202 4.89 14.16 -20.53
C ASN A 202 6.02 15.09 -20.02
N SER A 203 5.89 15.63 -18.83
CA SER A 203 6.84 16.62 -18.27
C SER A 203 7.27 16.34 -16.84
N GLU A 204 6.52 15.50 -16.12
CA GLU A 204 6.70 15.28 -14.70
C GLU A 204 6.50 13.81 -14.33
N SER A 205 7.05 12.87 -15.10
CA SER A 205 7.09 11.44 -14.73
C SER A 205 8.37 11.09 -13.98
N SER A 206 8.36 10.03 -13.21
CA SER A 206 9.55 9.48 -12.53
C SER A 206 9.67 7.99 -12.75
N ASP A 207 10.90 7.49 -12.78
CA ASP A 207 11.17 6.07 -12.76
C ASP A 207 11.08 5.54 -11.33
N SER A 208 10.48 4.37 -11.16
CA SER A 208 10.13 3.86 -9.82
C SER A 208 9.97 2.36 -9.78
N GLN A 209 9.98 1.82 -8.56
CA GLN A 209 9.49 0.48 -8.26
C GLN A 209 8.34 0.56 -7.25
N ILE A 210 7.32 -0.26 -7.46
CA ILE A 210 6.08 -0.29 -6.68
C ILE A 210 5.86 -1.71 -6.15
N GLY A 211 5.66 -1.84 -4.84
CA GLY A 211 5.22 -3.05 -4.18
C GLY A 211 3.69 -3.11 -4.05
N ASP A 212 3.12 -2.24 -3.23
CA ASP A 212 1.67 -2.12 -3.03
C ASP A 212 1.17 -0.70 -3.32
N PHE A 213 -0.04 -0.60 -3.86
CA PHE A 213 -0.81 0.63 -3.94
C PHE A 213 -2.27 0.34 -3.55
N ILE A 214 -2.76 1.01 -2.50
CA ILE A 214 -4.05 0.72 -1.89
C ILE A 214 -4.84 2.01 -1.73
N ILE A 215 -6.13 1.99 -2.07
CA ILE A 215 -7.09 3.06 -1.81
C ILE A 215 -8.21 2.50 -0.94
N ILE A 216 -8.43 3.12 0.21
CA ILE A 216 -9.51 2.81 1.14
C ILE A 216 -10.46 4.01 1.17
N PRO A 217 -11.79 3.83 1.00
CA PRO A 217 -12.75 4.93 0.84
C PRO A 217 -13.12 5.61 2.16
N THR A 218 -12.37 5.38 3.23
CA THR A 218 -12.55 5.98 4.55
C THR A 218 -11.23 6.51 5.10
N ALA A 219 -11.32 7.46 6.02
CA ALA A 219 -10.20 7.86 6.86
C ALA A 219 -9.99 6.78 7.92
N LEU A 220 -8.94 6.00 7.81
CA LEU A 220 -8.65 4.94 8.78
C LEU A 220 -8.50 5.50 10.21
N THR A 221 -8.95 4.72 11.17
CA THR A 221 -8.63 4.94 12.60
C THR A 221 -7.13 4.77 12.83
N GLU A 222 -6.63 5.20 13.97
CA GLU A 222 -5.21 4.96 14.32
C GLU A 222 -4.91 3.47 14.43
N GLU A 223 -5.81 2.70 14.99
CA GLU A 223 -5.67 1.25 15.15
C GLU A 223 -5.61 0.54 13.79
N ASP A 224 -6.57 0.78 12.90
CA ASP A 224 -6.60 0.16 11.57
C ASP A 224 -5.40 0.58 10.71
N ARG A 225 -4.99 1.86 10.82
CA ARG A 225 -3.79 2.35 10.16
C ARG A 225 -2.54 1.60 10.65
N GLN A 226 -2.40 1.43 11.97
CA GLN A 226 -1.26 0.72 12.54
C GLN A 226 -1.27 -0.77 12.19
N LYS A 227 -2.45 -1.43 12.15
CA LYS A 227 -2.58 -2.80 11.64
C LYS A 227 -2.08 -2.90 10.19
N LEU A 228 -2.56 -2.01 9.32
CA LEU A 228 -2.14 -1.97 7.93
C LEU A 228 -0.64 -1.69 7.76
N GLU A 229 -0.11 -0.74 8.53
CA GLU A 229 1.33 -0.43 8.53
C GLU A 229 2.16 -1.62 8.99
N GLY A 230 1.75 -2.32 10.03
CA GLY A 230 2.39 -3.55 10.50
C GLY A 230 2.41 -4.64 9.43
N TYR A 231 1.24 -4.94 8.87
CA TYR A 231 1.11 -5.93 7.79
C TYR A 231 2.06 -5.64 6.62
N LEU A 232 2.02 -4.42 6.10
CA LEU A 232 2.86 -4.05 4.96
C LEU A 232 4.35 -3.99 5.32
N ALA A 233 4.68 -3.56 6.54
CA ALA A 233 6.07 -3.52 7.00
C ALA A 233 6.66 -4.93 7.04
N HIS A 234 5.97 -5.90 7.61
CA HIS A 234 6.43 -7.30 7.65
C HIS A 234 6.43 -7.95 6.26
N LYS A 235 5.40 -7.70 5.45
CA LYS A 235 5.36 -8.17 4.06
C LYS A 235 6.60 -7.72 3.27
N TRP A 236 7.02 -6.47 3.44
CA TRP A 236 8.08 -5.84 2.65
C TRP A 236 9.44 -5.72 3.37
N GLY A 237 9.59 -6.30 4.57
CA GLY A 237 10.84 -6.22 5.34
C GLY A 237 11.18 -4.80 5.82
N LEU A 238 10.16 -3.98 6.05
CA LEU A 238 10.27 -2.59 6.52
C LEU A 238 9.99 -2.44 8.02
N GLU A 239 9.80 -3.53 8.77
CA GLU A 239 9.44 -3.55 10.20
C GLU A 239 10.48 -2.82 11.06
N ASN A 240 11.75 -2.90 10.67
CA ASN A 240 12.83 -2.18 11.36
C ASN A 240 12.70 -0.66 11.23
N ASN A 241 12.02 -0.17 10.19
CA ASN A 241 11.78 1.26 9.96
C ASN A 241 10.58 1.80 10.76
N LEU A 242 9.72 0.91 11.30
CA LEU A 242 8.64 1.33 12.19
C LEU A 242 9.20 1.94 13.48
N PRO A 243 8.53 2.94 14.09
CA PRO A 243 8.98 3.51 15.36
C PRO A 243 8.98 2.48 16.49
N ILE A 244 9.85 2.65 17.48
CA ILE A 244 10.02 1.71 18.62
C ILE A 244 8.68 1.45 19.34
N GLY A 245 7.81 2.43 19.40
CA GLY A 245 6.50 2.28 20.07
C GLY A 245 5.37 1.79 19.15
N HIS A 246 5.67 1.42 17.91
CA HIS A 246 4.64 0.92 17.01
C HIS A 246 4.18 -0.48 17.46
N PRO A 247 2.85 -0.70 17.66
CA PRO A 247 2.36 -1.94 18.26
C PRO A 247 2.71 -3.19 17.46
N TYR A 248 2.84 -3.07 16.15
CA TYR A 248 3.12 -4.17 15.24
C TYR A 248 4.57 -4.18 14.71
N LYS A 249 5.52 -3.56 15.42
CA LYS A 249 6.93 -3.56 15.00
C LYS A 249 7.59 -4.92 15.09
N THR A 250 7.32 -5.64 16.16
CA THR A 250 7.98 -6.92 16.48
C THR A 250 7.10 -8.14 16.25
N ASN A 251 5.79 -7.98 16.28
CA ASN A 251 4.84 -9.09 16.22
C ASN A 251 3.70 -8.73 15.26
N PHE A 252 3.81 -9.11 14.02
CA PHE A 252 2.70 -9.05 13.07
C PHE A 252 2.30 -10.44 12.54
N SER A 253 3.18 -11.41 12.61
CA SER A 253 2.80 -12.81 12.48
C SER A 253 2.74 -13.42 13.86
N THR A 254 1.63 -13.96 14.21
CA THR A 254 1.55 -15.00 15.20
C THR A 254 2.18 -16.24 14.57
N ASP A 255 3.46 -16.37 14.70
CA ASP A 255 4.26 -17.57 14.53
C ASP A 255 4.69 -17.92 15.96
N PHE A 256 3.82 -18.66 16.66
CA PHE A 256 3.94 -18.87 18.11
C PHE A 256 5.11 -19.78 18.47
N ASP A 257 5.39 -20.75 17.61
CA ASP A 257 6.48 -21.70 17.83
C ASP A 257 7.79 -21.28 17.15
N ASN A 258 7.75 -20.20 16.33
CA ASN A 258 8.88 -19.63 15.58
C ASN A 258 9.51 -20.61 14.59
N ASP A 259 8.72 -21.48 13.98
CA ASP A 259 9.20 -22.40 12.96
C ASP A 259 9.32 -21.75 11.56
N GLY A 260 8.82 -20.51 11.41
CA GLY A 260 8.84 -19.71 10.18
C GLY A 260 7.55 -19.87 9.36
N ILE A 261 6.56 -20.62 9.84
CA ILE A 261 5.24 -20.76 9.25
C ILE A 261 4.29 -19.90 10.09
N PRO A 262 3.66 -18.84 9.53
CA PRO A 262 2.64 -18.10 10.28
C PRO A 262 1.49 -19.00 10.71
N ASN A 263 0.96 -18.86 11.93
CA ASN A 263 -0.09 -19.70 12.50
C ASN A 263 -1.24 -20.02 11.53
N ARG A 264 -1.69 -19.04 10.72
CA ARG A 264 -2.74 -19.24 9.71
C ARG A 264 -2.42 -20.24 8.60
N LEU A 265 -1.16 -20.57 8.40
CA LEU A 265 -0.66 -21.54 7.41
C LEU A 265 -0.05 -22.74 8.09
N ASP A 266 0.01 -22.70 9.41
CA ASP A 266 0.53 -23.73 10.26
C ASP A 266 -0.60 -24.65 10.72
N LEU A 267 -0.34 -25.93 10.75
CA LEU A 267 -1.29 -26.94 11.23
C LEU A 267 -1.09 -27.26 12.72
N ASP A 268 -0.06 -26.67 13.35
CA ASP A 268 0.39 -26.90 14.72
C ASP A 268 1.05 -25.61 15.22
N SER A 269 0.23 -24.57 15.33
CA SER A 269 0.68 -23.18 15.53
C SER A 269 1.48 -22.93 16.80
N ASP A 270 1.41 -23.81 17.80
CA ASP A 270 2.18 -23.69 19.03
C ASP A 270 3.33 -24.72 19.14
N GLY A 271 3.48 -25.58 18.11
CA GLY A 271 4.58 -26.53 17.98
C GLY A 271 4.54 -27.68 19.02
N ASP A 272 3.39 -27.95 19.62
CA ASP A 272 3.27 -28.98 20.66
C ASP A 272 3.05 -30.40 20.10
N GLY A 273 2.84 -30.52 18.79
CA GLY A 273 2.63 -31.76 18.06
C GLY A 273 1.15 -32.21 17.96
N CYS A 274 0.23 -31.36 18.42
CA CYS A 274 -1.19 -31.46 18.15
C CYS A 274 -1.58 -30.47 17.04
N SER A 275 -2.47 -30.83 16.14
CA SER A 275 -2.93 -29.86 15.15
C SER A 275 -4.01 -28.95 15.74
N ASP A 276 -4.00 -27.67 15.39
CA ASP A 276 -4.96 -26.64 15.80
C ASP A 276 -6.41 -27.08 15.63
N ALA A 277 -6.70 -27.80 14.53
CA ALA A 277 -8.03 -28.37 14.26
C ALA A 277 -8.50 -29.43 15.30
N ILE A 278 -7.57 -30.05 16.01
CA ILE A 278 -7.88 -31.01 17.08
C ILE A 278 -8.07 -30.29 18.40
N GLU A 279 -7.28 -29.26 18.65
CA GLU A 279 -7.33 -28.47 19.88
C GLU A 279 -8.56 -27.58 19.93
N GLY A 280 -8.90 -26.91 18.84
CA GLY A 280 -10.15 -26.16 18.70
C GLY A 280 -11.40 -27.01 18.95
N ALA A 281 -11.40 -28.26 18.51
CA ALA A 281 -12.49 -29.20 18.74
C ALA A 281 -12.61 -29.65 20.21
N ALA A 282 -11.53 -29.60 20.99
CA ALA A 282 -11.53 -30.00 22.41
C ALA A 282 -12.05 -28.90 23.34
N ALA A 283 -12.06 -27.66 22.93
CA ALA A 283 -12.55 -26.54 23.74
C ALA A 283 -14.08 -26.44 23.82
N PHE A 284 -14.79 -27.23 23.03
CA PHE A 284 -16.26 -27.23 22.95
C PHE A 284 -16.92 -28.49 23.55
N THR A 285 -16.25 -29.27 24.38
CA THR A 285 -16.83 -30.42 25.16
C THR A 285 -16.90 -30.07 26.67
#